data_93c45ab3cc6dde4f27524a83b00b252f
#
_entry.id   93c45ab3cc6dde4f27524a83b00b252f
#
_cell.length_a   1.000
_cell.length_b   1.000
_cell.length_c   1.000
_cell.angle_alpha   90.00
_cell.angle_beta   90.00
_cell.angle_gamma   90.00
#
_symmetry.space_group_name_H-M   'P 1'
#
loop_
_entity.id
_entity.type
_entity.pdbx_description
1 polymer ?
#
loop_
_entity_poly.entity_id
_entity_poly.type
_entity_poly.pdbx_seq_one_letter_code
_entity_poly.pdbx_strand_id
1 'polypeptide(L)'
;MYLGAESTAREGGPAIAFRDLQRAWELLFLLTRRELKLRYQDTVLGFVWSLFKPLLLAAVLFVALKQIVRIDVEDYHLVLLTAIFPWTWFQTSVLIATPAFASNGALIKKVRFPRAVLPLSTITNNGVQFALSLPIIALVVALSGRTPSPVWLIGIPVLGLVQLALMMGVVLFISSLDVFFRDLEHLIEVVLQLWFYVTPVIYPLAIVPERWEIYLRLNPMTPVIEGWRELFTRNTMPAGELWPALLFAAAAIAVGSFTFQRTQGSFADAL
;
A
#
# COMPACT_ATOMS: atom_id res chain seq x y z
N MET A 1 36.97 25.43 -38.51
CA MET A 1 37.27 26.02 -37.20
C MET A 1 36.01 25.86 -36.34
N TYR A 2 35.84 24.69 -35.74
CA TYR A 2 34.74 24.33 -34.84
C TYR A 2 35.38 23.93 -33.51
N LEU A 3 35.35 24.84 -32.55
CA LEU A 3 35.66 24.58 -31.16
C LEU A 3 34.50 25.03 -30.32
N GLY A 4 33.99 24.19 -29.43
CA GLY A 4 33.17 24.61 -28.34
C GLY A 4 31.86 23.83 -28.14
N ALA A 5 31.92 22.54 -27.91
CA ALA A 5 30.83 21.78 -27.29
C ALA A 5 31.40 20.87 -26.20
N GLU A 6 32.03 21.47 -25.21
CA GLU A 6 32.41 20.75 -23.98
C GLU A 6 31.63 21.28 -22.79
N SER A 7 31.16 20.33 -21.98
CA SER A 7 30.88 20.43 -20.56
C SER A 7 29.67 21.27 -20.15
N THR A 8 28.49 20.65 -20.15
CA THR A 8 27.47 20.90 -19.10
C THR A 8 27.08 19.60 -18.39
N ALA A 9 28.05 18.82 -18.02
CA ALA A 9 27.92 17.70 -17.11
C ALA A 9 28.58 18.09 -15.79
N ARG A 10 27.77 18.30 -14.73
CA ARG A 10 28.09 18.50 -13.32
C ARG A 10 27.84 19.89 -12.76
N GLU A 11 26.56 20.20 -12.61
CA GLU A 11 26.13 21.09 -11.52
C GLU A 11 24.98 20.42 -10.74
N GLY A 12 25.29 19.32 -10.08
CA GLY A 12 24.41 18.66 -9.12
C GLY A 12 24.63 19.23 -7.71
N GLY A 13 24.39 20.54 -7.53
CA GLY A 13 24.42 21.13 -6.19
C GLY A 13 23.14 20.80 -5.40
N PRO A 14 23.17 20.87 -4.05
CA PRO A 14 22.02 20.56 -3.19
C PRO A 14 20.77 21.38 -3.51
N ALA A 15 20.90 22.56 -4.11
CA ALA A 15 19.80 23.40 -4.56
C ALA A 15 19.03 22.82 -5.76
N ILE A 16 19.68 22.06 -6.64
CA ILE A 16 19.03 21.41 -7.80
C ILE A 16 18.25 20.21 -7.29
N ALA A 17 18.84 19.41 -6.40
CA ALA A 17 18.16 18.28 -5.76
C ALA A 17 16.90 18.71 -4.97
N PHE A 18 16.96 19.86 -4.30
CA PHE A 18 15.81 20.41 -3.57
C PHE A 18 14.69 20.86 -4.51
N ARG A 19 15.00 21.55 -5.62
CA ARG A 19 14.02 21.94 -6.63
C ARG A 19 13.37 20.75 -7.33
N ASP A 20 14.14 19.69 -7.59
CA ASP A 20 13.62 18.47 -8.18
C ASP A 20 12.71 17.73 -7.21
N LEU A 21 13.02 17.73 -5.92
CA LEU A 21 12.19 17.17 -4.86
C LEU A 21 10.87 17.97 -4.70
N GLN A 22 10.93 19.30 -4.73
CA GLN A 22 9.73 20.15 -4.70
C GLN A 22 8.82 19.88 -5.91
N ARG A 23 9.38 19.83 -7.12
CA ARG A 23 8.62 19.48 -8.34
C ARG A 23 8.00 18.09 -8.26
N ALA A 24 8.74 17.10 -7.75
CA ALA A 24 8.22 15.76 -7.55
C ALA A 24 7.04 15.75 -6.57
N TRP A 25 7.13 16.53 -5.48
CA TRP A 25 6.07 16.66 -4.48
C TRP A 25 4.82 17.38 -5.05
N GLU A 26 5.00 18.47 -5.80
CA GLU A 26 3.90 19.16 -6.48
C GLU A 26 3.20 18.25 -7.50
N LEU A 27 3.97 17.51 -8.30
CA LEU A 27 3.43 16.53 -9.24
C LEU A 27 2.69 15.40 -8.53
N LEU A 28 3.24 14.87 -7.44
CA LEU A 28 2.60 13.86 -6.61
C LEU A 28 1.23 14.35 -6.13
N PHE A 29 1.17 15.57 -5.58
CA PHE A 29 -0.07 16.16 -5.10
C PHE A 29 -1.09 16.37 -6.23
N LEU A 30 -0.66 16.90 -7.38
CA LEU A 30 -1.51 17.13 -8.54
C LEU A 30 -2.06 15.82 -9.11
N LEU A 31 -1.21 14.79 -9.26
CA LEU A 31 -1.63 13.48 -9.75
C LEU A 31 -2.57 12.78 -8.77
N THR A 32 -2.27 12.78 -7.49
CA THR A 32 -3.15 12.22 -6.46
C THR A 32 -4.51 12.90 -6.47
N ARG A 33 -4.55 14.24 -6.54
CA ARG A 33 -5.80 15.01 -6.64
C ARG A 33 -6.59 14.70 -7.91
N ARG A 34 -5.89 14.57 -9.05
CA ARG A 34 -6.50 14.20 -10.33
C ARG A 34 -7.10 12.79 -10.27
N GLU A 35 -6.37 11.81 -9.74
CA GLU A 35 -6.85 10.44 -9.59
C GLU A 35 -8.06 10.35 -8.66
N LEU A 36 -8.03 11.06 -7.51
CA LEU A 36 -9.18 11.16 -6.62
C LEU A 36 -10.41 11.72 -7.35
N LYS A 37 -10.24 12.80 -8.11
CA LYS A 37 -11.34 13.41 -8.86
C LYS A 37 -11.90 12.46 -9.90
N LEU A 38 -11.04 11.84 -10.72
CA LEU A 38 -11.47 10.93 -11.80
C LEU A 38 -12.16 9.68 -11.26
N ARG A 39 -11.71 9.14 -10.14
CA ARG A 39 -12.27 7.92 -9.55
C ARG A 39 -13.70 8.11 -9.03
N TYR A 40 -14.04 9.31 -8.58
CA TYR A 40 -15.33 9.60 -7.95
C TYR A 40 -16.23 10.54 -8.76
N GLN A 41 -15.73 11.03 -9.88
CA GLN A 41 -16.53 11.84 -10.80
C GLN A 41 -17.70 11.02 -11.34
N ASP A 42 -18.88 11.62 -11.40
CA ASP A 42 -20.12 11.05 -11.94
C ASP A 42 -20.62 9.75 -11.24
N THR A 43 -20.16 9.49 -10.00
CA THR A 43 -20.69 8.38 -9.20
C THR A 43 -21.66 8.87 -8.13
N VAL A 44 -22.82 8.20 -7.97
CA VAL A 44 -23.87 8.59 -7.01
C VAL A 44 -23.37 8.56 -5.56
N LEU A 45 -22.59 7.54 -5.19
CA LEU A 45 -22.06 7.38 -3.84
C LEU A 45 -20.61 7.85 -3.70
N GLY A 46 -19.97 8.27 -4.81
CA GLY A 46 -18.62 8.81 -4.81
C GLY A 46 -17.65 8.00 -3.96
N PHE A 47 -17.04 8.69 -3.02
CA PHE A 47 -16.05 8.14 -2.11
C PHE A 47 -16.60 7.03 -1.19
N VAL A 48 -17.91 6.99 -0.90
CA VAL A 48 -18.52 6.00 0.01
C VAL A 48 -18.26 4.57 -0.47
N TRP A 49 -18.16 4.34 -1.78
CA TRP A 49 -17.83 3.02 -2.33
C TRP A 49 -16.49 2.45 -1.85
N SER A 50 -15.51 3.30 -1.62
CA SER A 50 -14.19 2.85 -1.13
C SER A 50 -14.23 2.30 0.29
N LEU A 51 -15.16 2.78 1.10
CA LEU A 51 -15.40 2.31 2.46
C LEU A 51 -16.43 1.17 2.49
N PHE A 52 -17.43 1.25 1.63
CA PHE A 52 -18.54 0.29 1.63
C PHE A 52 -18.10 -1.13 1.25
N LYS A 53 -17.23 -1.26 0.22
CA LYS A 53 -16.74 -2.58 -0.22
C LYS A 53 -16.01 -3.36 0.89
N PRO A 54 -14.99 -2.80 1.59
CA PRO A 54 -14.33 -3.49 2.70
C PRO A 54 -15.26 -3.75 3.88
N LEU A 55 -16.20 -2.84 4.17
CA LEU A 55 -17.21 -3.05 5.22
C LEU A 55 -18.16 -4.19 4.89
N LEU A 56 -18.64 -4.26 3.64
CA LEU A 56 -19.49 -5.34 3.18
C LEU A 56 -18.75 -6.69 3.24
N LEU A 57 -17.49 -6.74 2.81
CA LEU A 57 -16.65 -7.93 2.94
C LEU A 57 -16.51 -8.36 4.40
N ALA A 58 -16.22 -7.41 5.31
CA ALA A 58 -16.13 -7.69 6.73
C ALA A 58 -17.46 -8.23 7.29
N ALA A 59 -18.61 -7.66 6.91
CA ALA A 59 -19.93 -8.10 7.33
C ALA A 59 -20.24 -9.52 6.82
N VAL A 60 -19.96 -9.81 5.55
CA VAL A 60 -20.17 -11.15 4.97
C VAL A 60 -19.28 -12.18 5.66
N LEU A 61 -18.00 -11.89 5.87
CA LEU A 61 -17.08 -12.77 6.56
C LEU A 61 -17.47 -12.96 8.04
N PHE A 62 -17.94 -11.90 8.70
CA PHE A 62 -18.45 -12.01 10.07
C PHE A 62 -19.64 -12.98 10.15
N VAL A 63 -20.62 -12.85 9.27
CA VAL A 63 -21.76 -13.74 9.24
C VAL A 63 -21.33 -15.17 8.91
N ALA A 64 -20.51 -15.36 7.87
CA ALA A 64 -20.07 -16.67 7.42
C ALA A 64 -19.26 -17.39 8.51
N LEU A 65 -18.27 -16.72 9.08
CA LEU A 65 -17.31 -17.37 9.98
C LEU A 65 -17.77 -17.36 11.44
N LYS A 66 -18.36 -16.26 11.94
CA LYS A 66 -18.80 -16.20 13.35
C LYS A 66 -20.15 -16.83 13.56
N GLN A 67 -21.12 -16.65 12.64
CA GLN A 67 -22.50 -17.14 12.83
C GLN A 67 -22.71 -18.55 12.26
N ILE A 68 -22.17 -18.85 11.07
CA ILE A 68 -22.39 -20.15 10.40
C ILE A 68 -21.32 -21.15 10.83
N VAL A 69 -20.03 -20.84 10.66
CA VAL A 69 -18.91 -21.73 11.03
C VAL A 69 -18.69 -21.77 12.55
N ARG A 70 -19.08 -20.69 13.25
CA ARG A 70 -18.98 -20.56 14.72
C ARG A 70 -17.55 -20.55 15.23
N ILE A 71 -16.67 -19.81 14.56
CA ILE A 71 -15.29 -19.61 15.03
C ILE A 71 -15.32 -18.97 16.42
N ASP A 72 -14.62 -19.61 17.37
CA ASP A 72 -14.50 -19.11 18.74
C ASP A 72 -13.38 -18.07 18.84
N VAL A 73 -13.68 -16.85 18.40
CA VAL A 73 -12.81 -15.68 18.51
C VAL A 73 -13.61 -14.55 19.11
N GLU A 74 -13.13 -14.00 20.22
CA GLU A 74 -13.72 -12.83 20.87
C GLU A 74 -13.61 -11.61 19.96
N ASP A 75 -14.63 -10.73 20.00
CA ASP A 75 -14.66 -9.48 19.21
C ASP A 75 -14.28 -9.66 17.72
N TYR A 76 -14.72 -10.76 17.11
CA TYR A 76 -14.32 -11.13 15.75
C TYR A 76 -14.58 -10.04 14.70
N HIS A 77 -15.59 -9.19 14.91
CA HIS A 77 -15.85 -8.02 14.05
C HIS A 77 -14.70 -7.01 14.07
N LEU A 78 -14.05 -6.81 15.23
CA LEU A 78 -12.85 -5.97 15.34
C LEU A 78 -11.65 -6.63 14.65
N VAL A 79 -11.48 -7.95 14.83
CA VAL A 79 -10.40 -8.71 14.17
C VAL A 79 -10.47 -8.54 12.66
N LEU A 80 -11.67 -8.59 12.08
CA LEU A 80 -11.88 -8.39 10.64
C LEU A 80 -11.63 -6.96 10.20
N LEU A 81 -12.24 -5.98 10.86
CA LEU A 81 -12.15 -4.58 10.42
C LEU A 81 -10.73 -4.04 10.49
N THR A 82 -10.02 -4.33 11.59
CA THR A 82 -8.66 -3.85 11.80
C THR A 82 -7.63 -4.46 10.85
N ALA A 83 -7.97 -5.56 10.19
CA ALA A 83 -7.12 -6.24 9.21
C ALA A 83 -7.53 -5.95 7.75
N ILE A 84 -8.85 -5.93 7.45
CA ILE A 84 -9.36 -5.77 6.08
C ILE A 84 -9.02 -4.39 5.51
N PHE A 85 -9.11 -3.31 6.29
CA PHE A 85 -8.79 -1.97 5.78
C PHE A 85 -7.31 -1.79 5.41
N PRO A 86 -6.33 -2.13 6.27
CA PRO A 86 -4.92 -2.09 5.87
C PRO A 86 -4.60 -3.02 4.71
N TRP A 87 -5.19 -4.23 4.68
CA TRP A 87 -5.05 -5.14 3.56
C TRP A 87 -5.59 -4.56 2.26
N THR A 88 -6.77 -3.95 2.30
CA THR A 88 -7.38 -3.30 1.12
C THR A 88 -6.48 -2.17 0.60
N TRP A 89 -5.88 -1.36 1.49
CA TRP A 89 -4.92 -0.35 1.10
C TRP A 89 -3.73 -0.97 0.35
N PHE A 90 -3.13 -2.04 0.89
CA PHE A 90 -2.04 -2.76 0.25
C PHE A 90 -2.46 -3.33 -1.12
N GLN A 91 -3.50 -4.16 -1.14
CA GLN A 91 -3.97 -4.86 -2.33
C GLN A 91 -4.34 -3.90 -3.45
N THR A 92 -5.14 -2.87 -3.15
CA THR A 92 -5.61 -1.90 -4.14
C THR A 92 -4.44 -1.06 -4.68
N SER A 93 -3.48 -0.71 -3.82
CA SER A 93 -2.29 0.03 -4.24
C SER A 93 -1.43 -0.78 -5.19
N VAL A 94 -1.18 -2.06 -4.90
CA VAL A 94 -0.39 -2.92 -5.78
C VAL A 94 -1.10 -3.15 -7.11
N LEU A 95 -2.40 -3.50 -7.09
CA LEU A 95 -3.18 -3.76 -8.31
C LEU A 95 -3.20 -2.54 -9.25
N ILE A 96 -3.55 -1.36 -8.74
CA ILE A 96 -3.72 -0.17 -9.58
C ILE A 96 -2.37 0.40 -10.02
N ALA A 97 -1.32 0.26 -9.18
CA ALA A 97 0.00 0.75 -9.53
C ALA A 97 0.79 -0.19 -10.46
N THR A 98 0.39 -1.45 -10.60
CA THR A 98 1.03 -2.39 -11.54
C THR A 98 1.11 -1.80 -12.94
N PRO A 99 0.02 -1.40 -13.62
CA PRO A 99 0.07 -0.81 -14.96
C PRO A 99 0.41 0.70 -14.96
N ALA A 100 0.88 1.29 -13.86
CA ALA A 100 1.03 2.75 -13.75
C ALA A 100 1.95 3.35 -14.81
N PHE A 101 3.02 2.68 -15.20
CA PHE A 101 3.90 3.17 -16.28
C PHE A 101 3.27 2.94 -17.65
N ALA A 102 2.71 1.76 -17.90
CA ALA A 102 2.08 1.43 -19.17
C ALA A 102 0.88 2.34 -19.48
N SER A 103 0.01 2.57 -18.51
CA SER A 103 -1.16 3.45 -18.64
C SER A 103 -0.80 4.93 -18.86
N ASN A 104 0.39 5.37 -18.45
CA ASN A 104 0.86 6.73 -18.59
C ASN A 104 1.96 6.91 -19.64
N GLY A 105 2.07 5.99 -20.62
CA GLY A 105 3.09 5.99 -21.66
C GLY A 105 3.19 7.31 -22.43
N ALA A 106 2.04 7.93 -22.78
CA ALA A 106 2.01 9.22 -23.48
C ALA A 106 2.65 10.36 -22.64
N LEU A 107 2.49 10.32 -21.31
CA LEU A 107 3.10 11.29 -20.40
C LEU A 107 4.61 11.04 -20.30
N ILE A 108 5.03 9.78 -20.17
CA ILE A 108 6.43 9.37 -20.08
C ILE A 108 7.22 9.78 -21.35
N LYS A 109 6.61 9.69 -22.52
CA LYS A 109 7.24 10.08 -23.82
C LYS A 109 7.34 11.59 -24.02
N LYS A 110 6.38 12.37 -23.49
CA LYS A 110 6.26 13.80 -23.81
C LYS A 110 6.87 14.71 -22.74
N VAL A 111 6.97 14.27 -21.49
CA VAL A 111 7.35 15.14 -20.36
C VAL A 111 8.49 14.50 -19.56
N ARG A 112 9.48 15.31 -19.19
CA ARG A 112 10.56 14.87 -18.27
C ARG A 112 10.14 15.14 -16.82
N PHE A 113 9.99 14.07 -16.06
CA PHE A 113 9.69 14.12 -14.63
C PHE A 113 10.18 12.86 -13.91
N PRO A 114 10.29 12.85 -12.58
CA PRO A 114 10.64 11.65 -11.81
C PRO A 114 9.55 10.58 -11.95
N ARG A 115 9.79 9.55 -12.77
CA ARG A 115 8.76 8.56 -13.14
C ARG A 115 8.18 7.80 -11.95
N ALA A 116 8.95 7.62 -10.88
CA ALA A 116 8.48 6.98 -9.63
C ALA A 116 7.27 7.69 -9.00
N VAL A 117 6.99 8.95 -9.36
CA VAL A 117 5.81 9.69 -8.90
C VAL A 117 4.50 9.03 -9.34
N LEU A 118 4.48 8.33 -10.49
CA LEU A 118 3.28 7.68 -11.01
C LEU A 118 2.77 6.57 -10.07
N PRO A 119 3.53 5.52 -9.77
CA PRO A 119 3.07 4.51 -8.83
C PRO A 119 2.92 5.05 -7.39
N LEU A 120 3.72 6.06 -7.00
CA LEU A 120 3.62 6.68 -5.68
C LEU A 120 2.32 7.46 -5.51
N SER A 121 1.82 8.15 -6.55
CA SER A 121 0.52 8.84 -6.50
C SER A 121 -0.63 7.88 -6.22
N THR A 122 -0.58 6.68 -6.79
CA THR A 122 -1.57 5.62 -6.55
C THR A 122 -1.54 5.12 -5.10
N ILE A 123 -0.34 4.86 -4.56
CA ILE A 123 -0.19 4.46 -3.16
C ILE A 123 -0.74 5.54 -2.21
N THR A 124 -0.40 6.81 -2.49
CA THR A 124 -0.83 7.96 -1.69
C THR A 124 -2.36 8.13 -1.75
N ASN A 125 -2.95 8.02 -2.95
CA ASN A 125 -4.40 8.09 -3.14
C ASN A 125 -5.13 7.03 -2.31
N ASN A 126 -4.70 5.77 -2.39
CA ASN A 126 -5.30 4.70 -1.59
C ASN A 126 -5.00 4.86 -0.09
N GLY A 127 -3.87 5.48 0.28
CA GLY A 127 -3.54 5.86 1.65
C GLY A 127 -4.50 6.91 2.22
N VAL A 128 -4.93 7.89 1.42
CA VAL A 128 -5.98 8.84 1.82
C VAL A 128 -7.30 8.10 2.09
N GLN A 129 -7.66 7.12 1.27
CA GLN A 129 -8.87 6.30 1.49
C GLN A 129 -8.77 5.47 2.77
N PHE A 130 -7.59 4.89 3.04
CA PHE A 130 -7.34 4.21 4.30
C PHE A 130 -7.43 5.17 5.50
N ALA A 131 -6.84 6.36 5.42
CA ALA A 131 -6.94 7.37 6.47
C ALA A 131 -8.39 7.75 6.79
N LEU A 132 -9.26 7.82 5.76
CA LEU A 132 -10.68 8.09 5.93
C LEU A 132 -11.48 6.89 6.51
N SER A 133 -10.89 5.69 6.53
CA SER A 133 -11.48 4.55 7.25
C SER A 133 -11.16 4.55 8.75
N LEU A 134 -10.12 5.26 9.21
CA LEU A 134 -9.72 5.28 10.61
C LEU A 134 -10.81 5.78 11.56
N PRO A 135 -11.58 6.85 11.25
CA PRO A 135 -12.73 7.24 12.08
C PRO A 135 -13.79 6.14 12.21
N ILE A 136 -14.01 5.33 11.17
CA ILE A 136 -14.96 4.22 11.20
C ILE A 136 -14.43 3.12 12.13
N ILE A 137 -13.16 2.76 12.02
CA ILE A 137 -12.52 1.81 12.91
C ILE A 137 -12.62 2.30 14.36
N ALA A 138 -12.30 3.57 14.61
CA ALA A 138 -12.38 4.17 15.94
C ALA A 138 -13.80 4.13 16.50
N LEU A 139 -14.83 4.41 15.70
CA LEU A 139 -16.22 4.34 16.07
C LEU A 139 -16.62 2.91 16.47
N VAL A 140 -16.26 1.90 15.66
CA VAL A 140 -16.60 0.51 15.94
C VAL A 140 -15.88 0.02 17.19
N VAL A 141 -14.61 0.39 17.40
CA VAL A 141 -13.85 0.09 18.62
C VAL A 141 -14.54 0.70 19.85
N ALA A 142 -14.98 1.97 19.76
CA ALA A 142 -15.69 2.64 20.84
C ALA A 142 -17.05 1.99 21.16
N LEU A 143 -17.82 1.62 20.12
CA LEU A 143 -19.11 0.91 20.27
C LEU A 143 -18.94 -0.50 20.87
N SER A 144 -17.75 -1.10 20.73
CA SER A 144 -17.42 -2.38 21.35
C SER A 144 -16.95 -2.23 22.83
N GLY A 145 -17.14 -1.05 23.43
CA GLY A 145 -16.77 -0.77 24.82
C GLY A 145 -15.29 -0.54 25.07
N ARG A 146 -14.49 -0.37 24.01
CA ARG A 146 -13.05 -0.08 24.09
C ARG A 146 -12.81 1.41 23.84
N THR A 147 -11.89 2.01 24.58
CA THR A 147 -11.56 3.44 24.41
C THR A 147 -10.34 3.61 23.52
N PRO A 148 -10.38 4.52 22.52
CA PRO A 148 -9.18 4.91 21.78
C PRO A 148 -8.09 5.42 22.74
N SER A 149 -6.86 4.98 22.54
CA SER A 149 -5.72 5.34 23.39
C SER A 149 -4.82 6.39 22.72
N PRO A 150 -4.13 7.25 23.49
CA PRO A 150 -3.09 8.13 22.93
C PRO A 150 -1.98 7.41 22.15
N VAL A 151 -1.77 6.11 22.40
CA VAL A 151 -0.84 5.26 21.63
C VAL A 151 -1.16 5.27 20.12
N TRP A 152 -2.42 5.47 19.73
CA TRP A 152 -2.81 5.57 18.33
C TRP A 152 -2.18 6.75 17.61
N LEU A 153 -1.90 7.85 18.31
CA LEU A 153 -1.25 9.04 17.70
C LEU A 153 0.16 8.72 17.18
N ILE A 154 0.84 7.76 17.79
CA ILE A 154 2.16 7.31 17.37
C ILE A 154 2.04 6.03 16.52
N GLY A 155 1.20 5.10 16.95
CA GLY A 155 1.05 3.79 16.30
C GLY A 155 0.55 3.88 14.87
N ILE A 156 -0.46 4.71 14.60
CA ILE A 156 -1.01 4.89 13.24
C ILE A 156 0.05 5.41 12.26
N PRO A 157 0.78 6.51 12.54
CA PRO A 157 1.86 6.96 11.67
C PRO A 157 2.97 5.92 11.48
N VAL A 158 3.41 5.25 12.54
CA VAL A 158 4.51 4.27 12.45
C VAL A 158 4.10 3.08 11.59
N LEU A 159 2.97 2.44 11.87
CA LEU A 159 2.46 1.32 11.07
C LEU A 159 2.17 1.74 9.62
N GLY A 160 1.60 2.94 9.44
CA GLY A 160 1.37 3.53 8.12
C GLY A 160 2.66 3.70 7.33
N LEU A 161 3.73 4.19 7.94
CA LEU A 161 5.04 4.35 7.31
C LEU A 161 5.70 3.01 6.98
N VAL A 162 5.62 2.01 7.87
CA VAL A 162 6.15 0.67 7.61
C VAL A 162 5.43 0.03 6.42
N GLN A 163 4.11 0.10 6.41
CA GLN A 163 3.29 -0.44 5.32
C GLN A 163 3.53 0.31 4.00
N LEU A 164 3.65 1.64 4.05
CA LEU A 164 3.95 2.47 2.89
C LEU A 164 5.33 2.12 2.32
N ALA A 165 6.35 1.94 3.16
CA ALA A 165 7.68 1.56 2.74
C ALA A 165 7.68 0.18 2.04
N LEU A 166 6.97 -0.80 2.61
CA LEU A 166 6.80 -2.12 1.99
C LEU A 166 6.12 -2.00 0.61
N MET A 167 5.01 -1.26 0.53
CA MET A 167 4.29 -1.06 -0.72
C MET A 167 5.14 -0.37 -1.79
N MET A 168 5.90 0.67 -1.42
CA MET A 168 6.77 1.37 -2.36
C MET A 168 7.75 0.42 -3.05
N GLY A 169 8.42 -0.44 -2.28
CA GLY A 169 9.36 -1.40 -2.83
C GLY A 169 8.69 -2.40 -3.78
N VAL A 170 7.60 -3.02 -3.33
CA VAL A 170 6.83 -4.01 -4.10
C VAL A 170 6.27 -3.39 -5.38
N VAL A 171 5.67 -2.20 -5.28
CA VAL A 171 5.04 -1.51 -6.42
C VAL A 171 6.09 -1.06 -7.45
N LEU A 172 7.22 -0.49 -7.01
CA LEU A 172 8.30 -0.12 -7.94
C LEU A 172 8.85 -1.32 -8.69
N PHE A 173 9.00 -2.46 -8.02
CA PHE A 173 9.44 -3.70 -8.65
C PHE A 173 8.43 -4.17 -9.71
N ILE A 174 7.19 -4.37 -9.30
CA ILE A 174 6.13 -4.94 -10.15
C ILE A 174 5.82 -4.02 -11.34
N SER A 175 5.61 -2.72 -11.09
CA SER A 175 5.29 -1.77 -12.16
C SER A 175 6.41 -1.60 -13.17
N SER A 176 7.69 -1.76 -12.75
CA SER A 176 8.83 -1.74 -13.67
C SER A 176 8.86 -2.96 -14.58
N LEU A 177 8.43 -4.12 -14.10
CA LEU A 177 8.36 -5.34 -14.89
C LEU A 177 7.15 -5.35 -15.82
N ASP A 178 6.03 -4.78 -15.40
CA ASP A 178 4.78 -4.71 -16.16
C ASP A 178 4.95 -4.01 -17.53
N VAL A 179 5.86 -3.04 -17.62
CA VAL A 179 6.21 -2.39 -18.90
C VAL A 179 6.65 -3.40 -19.97
N PHE A 180 7.31 -4.48 -19.55
CA PHE A 180 7.85 -5.52 -20.44
C PHE A 180 6.96 -6.76 -20.54
N PHE A 181 6.19 -7.04 -19.48
CA PHE A 181 5.36 -8.24 -19.34
C PHE A 181 3.92 -7.85 -18.99
N ARG A 182 3.09 -7.54 -19.98
CA ARG A 182 1.71 -7.06 -19.80
C ARG A 182 0.77 -8.04 -19.09
N ASP A 183 1.08 -9.34 -19.14
CA ASP A 183 0.31 -10.38 -18.43
C ASP A 183 0.53 -10.34 -16.92
N LEU A 184 1.50 -9.54 -16.44
CA LEU A 184 1.82 -9.43 -15.03
C LEU A 184 0.66 -8.86 -14.22
N GLU A 185 -0.15 -7.97 -14.79
CA GLU A 185 -1.34 -7.40 -14.16
C GLU A 185 -2.31 -8.52 -13.72
N HIS A 186 -2.61 -9.46 -14.60
CA HIS A 186 -3.50 -10.60 -14.31
C HIS A 186 -2.88 -11.58 -13.30
N LEU A 187 -1.57 -11.83 -13.41
CA LEU A 187 -0.86 -12.67 -12.47
C LEU A 187 -0.89 -12.08 -11.05
N ILE A 188 -0.64 -10.78 -10.93
CA ILE A 188 -0.65 -10.08 -9.63
C ILE A 188 -2.04 -10.09 -9.00
N GLU A 189 -3.11 -9.95 -9.78
CA GLU A 189 -4.47 -10.07 -9.29
C GLU A 189 -4.70 -11.42 -8.59
N VAL A 190 -4.34 -12.53 -9.25
CA VAL A 190 -4.46 -13.89 -8.70
C VAL A 190 -3.57 -14.07 -7.47
N VAL A 191 -2.31 -13.62 -7.54
CA VAL A 191 -1.36 -13.71 -6.42
C VAL A 191 -1.89 -12.97 -5.20
N LEU A 192 -2.38 -11.75 -5.35
CA LEU A 192 -2.92 -10.97 -4.23
C LEU A 192 -4.19 -11.57 -3.64
N GLN A 193 -5.03 -12.18 -4.47
CA GLN A 193 -6.22 -12.91 -3.99
C GLN A 193 -5.82 -14.11 -3.13
N LEU A 194 -4.84 -14.91 -3.56
CA LEU A 194 -4.34 -16.03 -2.78
C LEU A 194 -3.60 -15.56 -1.52
N TRP A 195 -2.81 -14.50 -1.64
CA TRP A 195 -2.04 -13.93 -0.53
C TRP A 195 -2.94 -13.38 0.58
N PHE A 196 -4.14 -12.90 0.26
CA PHE A 196 -5.17 -12.53 1.24
C PHE A 196 -5.46 -13.66 2.22
N TYR A 197 -5.62 -14.90 1.72
CA TYR A 197 -5.93 -16.05 2.56
C TYR A 197 -4.71 -16.58 3.34
N VAL A 198 -3.52 -16.40 2.80
CA VAL A 198 -2.27 -16.80 3.48
C VAL A 198 -1.86 -15.74 4.54
N THR A 199 -2.33 -14.52 4.42
CA THR A 199 -2.12 -13.49 5.44
C THR A 199 -3.21 -13.59 6.52
N PRO A 200 -2.90 -13.41 7.83
CA PRO A 200 -3.87 -13.53 8.91
C PRO A 200 -4.85 -12.32 8.93
N VAL A 201 -5.55 -12.09 7.80
CA VAL A 201 -6.57 -11.05 7.67
C VAL A 201 -7.88 -11.51 8.27
N ILE A 202 -8.32 -12.71 7.89
CA ILE A 202 -9.62 -13.27 8.30
C ILE A 202 -9.56 -14.09 9.59
N TYR A 203 -8.39 -14.31 10.13
CA TYR A 203 -8.16 -15.03 11.38
C TYR A 203 -7.00 -14.40 12.16
N PRO A 204 -7.02 -14.37 13.48
CA PRO A 204 -5.88 -13.95 14.28
C PRO A 204 -4.80 -15.03 14.30
N LEU A 205 -3.54 -14.64 14.38
CA LEU A 205 -2.40 -15.56 14.42
C LEU A 205 -2.51 -16.54 15.62
N ALA A 206 -3.14 -16.10 16.71
CA ALA A 206 -3.29 -16.88 17.95
C ALA A 206 -4.07 -18.20 17.80
N ILE A 207 -4.91 -18.37 16.77
CA ILE A 207 -5.65 -19.63 16.53
C ILE A 207 -4.92 -20.56 15.57
N VAL A 208 -3.78 -20.13 15.02
CA VAL A 208 -2.99 -20.92 14.06
C VAL A 208 -2.14 -21.93 14.83
N PRO A 209 -2.13 -23.23 14.43
CA PRO A 209 -1.25 -24.22 15.03
C PRO A 209 0.23 -23.84 14.87
N GLU A 210 1.06 -24.02 15.91
CA GLU A 210 2.47 -23.61 15.97
C GLU A 210 3.28 -24.07 14.73
N ARG A 211 2.99 -25.26 14.20
CA ARG A 211 3.66 -25.79 13.01
C ARG A 211 3.50 -24.92 11.76
N TRP A 212 2.42 -24.12 11.66
CA TRP A 212 2.14 -23.23 10.52
C TRP A 212 2.51 -21.77 10.81
N GLU A 213 2.63 -21.41 12.09
CA GLU A 213 2.90 -20.05 12.52
C GLU A 213 4.20 -19.49 11.93
N ILE A 214 5.26 -20.32 11.86
CA ILE A 214 6.55 -19.91 11.32
C ILE A 214 6.44 -19.48 9.85
N TYR A 215 5.64 -20.18 9.04
CA TYR A 215 5.44 -19.83 7.64
C TYR A 215 4.64 -18.52 7.48
N LEU A 216 3.66 -18.29 8.34
CA LEU A 216 2.90 -17.04 8.37
C LEU A 216 3.77 -15.86 8.84
N ARG A 217 4.68 -16.07 9.77
CA ARG A 217 5.61 -15.03 10.22
C ARG A 217 6.65 -14.65 9.16
N LEU A 218 6.93 -15.52 8.19
CA LEU A 218 7.75 -15.19 7.02
C LEU A 218 7.02 -14.29 6.00
N ASN A 219 5.72 -14.19 6.08
CA ASN A 219 4.93 -13.30 5.24
C ASN A 219 5.13 -11.84 5.69
N PRO A 220 5.61 -10.94 4.83
CA PRO A 220 5.89 -9.54 5.19
C PRO A 220 4.66 -8.76 5.66
N MET A 221 3.46 -9.15 5.21
CA MET A 221 2.22 -8.50 5.62
C MET A 221 1.70 -8.97 6.98
N THR A 222 2.12 -10.13 7.48
CA THR A 222 1.68 -10.66 8.78
C THR A 222 1.97 -9.70 9.93
N PRO A 223 3.22 -9.25 10.18
CA PRO A 223 3.52 -8.34 11.27
C PRO A 223 2.85 -6.97 11.11
N VAL A 224 2.58 -6.54 9.86
CA VAL A 224 1.84 -5.30 9.61
C VAL A 224 0.38 -5.43 10.01
N ILE A 225 -0.29 -6.51 9.56
CA ILE A 225 -1.71 -6.75 9.86
C ILE A 225 -1.92 -7.01 11.36
N GLU A 226 -1.08 -7.82 11.99
CA GLU A 226 -1.15 -8.04 13.44
C GLU A 226 -0.86 -6.73 14.21
N GLY A 227 0.08 -5.91 13.72
CA GLY A 227 0.36 -4.61 14.30
C GLY A 227 -0.86 -3.68 14.31
N TRP A 228 -1.56 -3.58 13.19
CA TRP A 228 -2.81 -2.81 13.12
C TRP A 228 -3.89 -3.38 14.05
N ARG A 229 -4.02 -4.70 14.10
CA ARG A 229 -4.96 -5.38 15.00
C ARG A 229 -4.66 -5.08 16.46
N GLU A 230 -3.42 -5.24 16.91
CA GLU A 230 -3.03 -4.98 18.29
C GLU A 230 -3.17 -3.51 18.68
N LEU A 231 -2.82 -2.61 17.78
CA LEU A 231 -2.98 -1.18 18.01
C LEU A 231 -4.44 -0.82 18.33
N PHE A 232 -5.37 -1.32 17.51
CA PHE A 232 -6.79 -0.96 17.65
C PHE A 232 -7.54 -1.78 18.71
N THR A 233 -7.15 -3.04 18.93
CA THR A 233 -7.88 -3.92 19.86
C THR A 233 -7.29 -3.94 21.26
N ARG A 234 -5.96 -3.81 21.39
CA ARG A 234 -5.25 -3.89 22.68
C ARG A 234 -4.63 -2.57 23.13
N ASN A 235 -4.67 -1.53 22.31
CA ASN A 235 -3.98 -0.26 22.56
C ASN A 235 -2.48 -0.42 22.79
N THR A 236 -1.85 -1.43 22.18
CA THR A 236 -0.43 -1.72 22.32
C THR A 236 0.29 -1.46 21.00
N MET A 237 1.55 -1.07 21.09
CA MET A 237 2.42 -0.91 19.93
C MET A 237 3.33 -2.14 19.84
N PRO A 238 3.21 -2.99 18.82
CA PRO A 238 4.01 -4.21 18.67
C PRO A 238 5.41 -3.91 18.12
N ALA A 239 6.10 -2.92 18.71
CA ALA A 239 7.39 -2.42 18.20
C ALA A 239 8.46 -3.52 18.04
N GLY A 240 8.46 -4.50 18.95
CA GLY A 240 9.39 -5.64 18.90
C GLY A 240 9.08 -6.67 17.81
N GLU A 241 7.87 -6.64 17.23
CA GLU A 241 7.43 -7.61 16.21
C GLU A 241 7.44 -7.03 14.80
N LEU A 242 7.72 -5.73 14.64
CA LEU A 242 7.75 -5.05 13.34
C LEU A 242 9.09 -5.24 12.58
N TRP A 243 10.15 -5.75 13.23
CA TRP A 243 11.45 -5.89 12.57
C TRP A 243 11.42 -6.75 11.30
N PRO A 244 10.62 -7.84 11.19
CA PRO A 244 10.54 -8.58 9.93
C PRO A 244 9.92 -7.73 8.82
N ALA A 245 8.85 -6.97 9.11
CA ALA A 245 8.25 -6.06 8.14
C ALA A 245 9.23 -4.99 7.67
N LEU A 246 10.03 -4.41 8.57
CA LEU A 246 11.06 -3.44 8.23
C LEU A 246 12.16 -4.04 7.35
N LEU A 247 12.60 -5.27 7.67
CA LEU A 247 13.59 -5.97 6.86
C LEU A 247 13.07 -6.24 5.45
N PHE A 248 11.84 -6.76 5.34
CA PHE A 248 11.19 -6.98 4.05
C PHE A 248 10.96 -5.69 3.28
N ALA A 249 10.54 -4.60 3.96
CA ALA A 249 10.39 -3.29 3.34
C ALA A 249 11.72 -2.76 2.79
N ALA A 250 12.80 -2.87 3.57
CA ALA A 250 14.13 -2.47 3.13
C ALA A 250 14.60 -3.29 1.92
N ALA A 251 14.41 -4.62 1.96
CA ALA A 251 14.74 -5.51 0.84
C ALA A 251 13.89 -5.19 -0.40
N ALA A 252 12.58 -5.00 -0.24
CA ALA A 252 11.68 -4.66 -1.33
C ALA A 252 12.05 -3.30 -1.96
N ILE A 253 12.36 -2.28 -1.14
CA ILE A 253 12.82 -0.98 -1.63
C ILE A 253 14.15 -1.12 -2.39
N ALA A 254 15.10 -1.89 -1.86
CA ALA A 254 16.39 -2.10 -2.53
C ALA A 254 16.22 -2.77 -3.90
N VAL A 255 15.46 -3.88 -3.95
CA VAL A 255 15.18 -4.63 -5.19
C VAL A 255 14.34 -3.80 -6.15
N GLY A 256 13.26 -3.18 -5.67
CA GLY A 256 12.36 -2.36 -6.48
C GLY A 256 13.07 -1.15 -7.08
N SER A 257 13.85 -0.41 -6.27
CA SER A 257 14.62 0.74 -6.74
C SER A 257 15.72 0.32 -7.72
N PHE A 258 16.41 -0.79 -7.48
CA PHE A 258 17.43 -1.31 -8.39
C PHE A 258 16.82 -1.70 -9.75
N THR A 259 15.71 -2.44 -9.75
CA THR A 259 15.00 -2.83 -10.98
C THR A 259 14.52 -1.59 -11.73
N PHE A 260 13.86 -0.65 -11.04
CA PHE A 260 13.38 0.59 -11.61
C PHE A 260 14.51 1.41 -12.24
N GLN A 261 15.64 1.62 -11.53
CA GLN A 261 16.76 2.38 -12.05
C GLN A 261 17.37 1.75 -13.31
N ARG A 262 17.42 0.42 -13.40
CA ARG A 262 17.91 -0.29 -14.58
C ARG A 262 16.95 -0.24 -15.78
N THR A 263 15.66 -0.24 -15.53
CA THR A 263 14.65 -0.37 -16.57
C THR A 263 14.06 0.94 -17.05
N GLN A 264 14.06 1.99 -16.19
CA GLN A 264 13.40 3.26 -16.52
C GLN A 264 13.91 3.92 -17.82
N GLY A 265 15.18 3.71 -18.19
CA GLY A 265 15.74 4.23 -19.44
C GLY A 265 14.99 3.71 -20.68
N SER A 266 14.62 2.44 -20.66
CA SER A 266 13.97 1.73 -21.78
C SER A 266 12.44 1.89 -21.81
N PHE A 267 11.81 2.55 -20.83
CA PHE A 267 10.34 2.70 -20.79
C PHE A 267 9.77 3.42 -22.00
N ALA A 268 10.47 4.46 -22.49
CA ALA A 268 10.00 5.22 -23.65
C ALA A 268 9.98 4.39 -24.95
N ASP A 269 10.87 3.41 -25.06
CA ASP A 269 10.99 2.54 -26.22
C ASP A 269 10.05 1.32 -26.13
N ALA A 270 9.76 0.85 -24.90
CA ALA A 270 8.90 -0.30 -24.64
C ALA A 270 7.39 0.03 -24.65
N LEU A 271 7.01 1.28 -24.36
CA LEU A 271 5.65 1.79 -24.31
C LEU A 271 5.21 2.40 -25.63
#